data_54bb7560377f680831949c460df633bd
#
_entry.id   54bb7560377f680831949c460df633bd
#
_cell.length_a   1.000
_cell.length_b   1.000
_cell.length_c   1.000
_cell.angle_alpha   90.00
_cell.angle_beta   90.00
_cell.angle_gamma   90.00
#
_symmetry.space_group_name_H-M   'P 1'
#
loop_
_entity.id
_entity.type
_entity.pdbx_description
1 polymer ?
#
loop_
_entity_poly.entity_id
_entity_poly.type
_entity_poly.pdbx_seq_one_letter_code
_entity_poly.pdbx_strand_id
1 'polypeptide(L)'
;MKKFMKWIVVLVVTLSVGFLTGCDDDENGSDAPKSQLITDAELADLGCYMDLHLHLDGSISVANYKKLAAISGIEVTQSDAELQNALQVPDDCKDLNEYLERFDLPLTVLQTPESIEESVVLLADELKQLGYIYAEIRYAPQKHRNQGLTQREVIEATIRGAKRSAIPVRLILCCMRGDENHEENMETVELAGEYLGDEVAAIDLAGAEALYPTPNFTDLFQRAQTLGVPFTIHAGEADGPESVKAALACGTKRIGHGVRSKEDSDLVKRLAEEGITLECCPKSNLDTKIFAYIEEYPFRYYLEQGVHITINSDNMVVSNTNVIREFQRLNAAFQLTKEEVKTVLQNSVRASFASETLKATLLQKIDERLP
;
A
#
# COMPACT_ATOMS: atom_id res chain seq x y z
N MET A 1 62.07 -23.75 -6.82
CA MET A 1 62.65 -24.28 -5.55
C MET A 1 61.71 -23.99 -4.39
N LYS A 2 61.51 -25.08 -3.61
CA LYS A 2 60.91 -25.18 -2.27
C LYS A 2 59.42 -24.88 -2.09
N LYS A 3 58.68 -26.00 -2.04
CA LYS A 3 57.39 -26.26 -1.39
C LYS A 3 57.43 -25.92 0.11
N PHE A 4 56.33 -25.38 0.64
CA PHE A 4 56.00 -25.60 2.06
C PHE A 4 54.51 -25.93 2.17
N MET A 5 54.28 -27.17 2.53
CA MET A 5 53.03 -27.81 2.89
C MET A 5 52.83 -27.62 4.40
N LYS A 6 51.72 -27.09 4.86
CA LYS A 6 51.38 -27.09 6.29
C LYS A 6 50.10 -27.88 6.52
N TRP A 7 50.21 -28.79 7.42
CA TRP A 7 49.28 -29.79 7.91
C TRP A 7 48.15 -29.18 8.70
N ILE A 8 46.93 -29.70 8.50
CA ILE A 8 45.78 -29.48 9.35
C ILE A 8 45.76 -30.61 10.37
N VAL A 9 45.79 -30.28 11.66
CA VAL A 9 45.59 -31.20 12.77
C VAL A 9 44.11 -31.13 13.15
N VAL A 10 43.43 -32.27 12.98
CA VAL A 10 42.07 -32.47 13.48
C VAL A 10 42.19 -32.97 14.91
N LEU A 11 41.67 -32.19 15.86
CA LEU A 11 41.58 -32.61 17.27
C LEU A 11 40.14 -33.13 17.50
N VAL A 12 40.02 -34.45 17.68
CA VAL A 12 38.81 -35.11 18.12
C VAL A 12 38.83 -35.12 19.66
N VAL A 13 37.91 -34.41 20.28
CA VAL A 13 37.68 -34.51 21.73
C VAL A 13 36.39 -35.31 21.97
N THR A 14 36.58 -36.54 22.46
CA THR A 14 35.53 -37.36 23.02
C THR A 14 35.28 -36.94 24.47
N LEU A 15 34.07 -36.52 24.80
CA LEU A 15 33.63 -36.31 26.17
C LEU A 15 32.61 -37.36 26.54
N SER A 16 32.94 -38.08 27.56
CA SER A 16 32.21 -39.16 28.19
C SER A 16 30.99 -38.64 29.00
N VAL A 17 29.92 -39.43 28.91
CA VAL A 17 28.66 -39.31 29.62
C VAL A 17 28.89 -39.53 31.12
N GLY A 18 28.45 -38.58 31.94
CA GLY A 18 28.26 -38.77 33.37
C GLY A 18 26.77 -38.58 33.68
N PHE A 19 26.09 -39.66 34.03
CA PHE A 19 24.75 -39.61 34.66
C PHE A 19 24.89 -39.10 36.08
N LEU A 20 24.14 -38.05 36.41
CA LEU A 20 23.76 -37.75 37.79
C LEU A 20 22.25 -37.47 37.79
N THR A 21 21.56 -38.34 38.50
CA THR A 21 20.14 -38.28 38.93
C THR A 21 20.01 -37.28 40.08
N GLY A 22 18.95 -36.48 40.04
CA GLY A 22 18.36 -36.03 41.30
C GLY A 22 17.93 -34.55 41.33
N CYS A 23 16.66 -34.46 41.55
CA CYS A 23 15.86 -33.47 42.28
C CYS A 23 15.10 -32.43 41.48
N ASP A 24 13.80 -32.58 41.67
CA ASP A 24 12.73 -31.63 41.43
C ASP A 24 13.08 -30.23 41.94
N ASP A 25 12.72 -29.21 41.16
CA ASP A 25 12.10 -28.01 41.71
C ASP A 25 11.56 -27.07 40.59
N ASP A 26 10.24 -26.79 40.74
CA ASP A 26 9.54 -25.57 40.28
C ASP A 26 9.51 -25.22 38.80
N GLU A 27 8.63 -25.93 38.07
CA GLU A 27 7.95 -25.38 36.93
C GLU A 27 7.03 -24.20 37.34
N ASN A 28 7.56 -22.98 37.21
CA ASN A 28 6.79 -21.76 37.07
C ASN A 28 7.35 -20.96 35.90
N GLY A 29 7.45 -21.62 34.76
CA GLY A 29 7.60 -20.96 33.47
C GLY A 29 6.21 -20.53 33.02
N SER A 30 5.94 -19.24 33.02
CA SER A 30 4.84 -18.67 32.26
C SER A 30 5.07 -19.01 30.78
N ASP A 31 4.46 -20.09 30.30
CA ASP A 31 4.34 -20.37 28.87
C ASP A 31 3.51 -19.25 28.25
N ALA A 32 4.17 -18.19 27.80
CA ALA A 32 3.58 -17.30 26.84
C ALA A 32 3.18 -18.18 25.64
N PRO A 33 1.93 -18.12 25.16
CA PRO A 33 1.49 -18.95 24.06
C PRO A 33 2.45 -18.72 22.88
N LYS A 34 3.11 -19.79 22.38
CA LYS A 34 3.94 -19.72 21.19
C LYS A 34 3.06 -19.18 20.07
N SER A 35 3.39 -18.00 19.55
CA SER A 35 2.66 -17.38 18.46
C SER A 35 2.54 -18.36 17.30
N GLN A 36 1.29 -18.69 16.93
CA GLN A 36 1.02 -19.68 15.88
C GLN A 36 1.38 -19.07 14.51
N LEU A 37 2.23 -19.74 13.74
CA LEU A 37 2.52 -19.35 12.36
C LEU A 37 1.24 -19.45 11.51
N ILE A 38 1.12 -18.56 10.54
CA ILE A 38 0.06 -18.61 9.54
C ILE A 38 0.57 -19.27 8.26
N THR A 39 -0.26 -20.05 7.61
CA THR A 39 0.04 -20.68 6.32
C THR A 39 -0.47 -19.84 5.16
N ASP A 40 0.11 -20.02 3.95
CA ASP A 40 -0.36 -19.35 2.73
C ASP A 40 -1.80 -19.73 2.37
N ALA A 41 -2.24 -20.94 2.72
CA ALA A 41 -3.62 -21.38 2.54
C ALA A 41 -4.58 -20.63 3.48
N GLU A 42 -4.21 -20.45 4.76
CA GLU A 42 -4.99 -19.66 5.71
C GLU A 42 -5.04 -18.19 5.28
N LEU A 43 -3.92 -17.62 4.78
CA LEU A 43 -3.91 -16.29 4.19
C LEU A 43 -4.86 -16.19 3.00
N ALA A 44 -4.87 -17.17 2.09
CA ALA A 44 -5.77 -17.15 0.93
C ALA A 44 -7.27 -17.19 1.30
N ASP A 45 -7.62 -17.85 2.41
CA ASP A 45 -9.02 -18.05 2.87
C ASP A 45 -9.46 -17.07 3.96
N LEU A 46 -8.61 -16.12 4.34
CA LEU A 46 -8.87 -15.23 5.48
C LEU A 46 -10.10 -14.34 5.28
N GLY A 47 -10.28 -13.76 4.09
CA GLY A 47 -11.51 -13.07 3.67
C GLY A 47 -11.88 -11.83 4.51
N CYS A 48 -10.91 -11.13 5.09
CA CYS A 48 -11.11 -9.88 5.83
C CYS A 48 -10.04 -8.83 5.51
N TYR A 49 -9.61 -8.77 4.26
CA TYR A 49 -8.59 -7.85 3.81
C TYR A 49 -9.10 -6.43 3.64
N MET A 50 -8.18 -5.49 3.78
CA MET A 50 -8.39 -4.08 3.51
C MET A 50 -7.22 -3.55 2.69
N ASP A 51 -7.47 -2.56 1.84
CA ASP A 51 -6.43 -1.83 1.12
C ASP A 51 -6.62 -0.33 1.32
N LEU A 52 -5.65 0.34 1.90
CA LEU A 52 -5.67 1.77 2.17
C LEU A 52 -4.82 2.56 1.17
N HIS A 53 -4.08 1.84 0.28
CA HIS A 53 -3.20 2.43 -0.70
C HIS A 53 -3.36 1.70 -2.03
N LEU A 54 -4.41 2.06 -2.76
CA LEU A 54 -4.83 1.38 -3.99
C LEU A 54 -5.17 2.41 -5.06
N HIS A 55 -4.32 2.52 -6.10
CA HIS A 55 -4.57 3.39 -7.24
C HIS A 55 -5.56 2.78 -8.22
N LEU A 56 -6.58 3.56 -8.61
CA LEU A 56 -7.62 3.15 -9.55
C LEU A 56 -7.04 2.77 -10.91
N ASP A 57 -6.28 3.67 -11.49
CA ASP A 57 -5.69 3.56 -12.82
C ASP A 57 -4.61 2.46 -12.90
N GLY A 58 -3.83 2.25 -11.84
CA GLY A 58 -2.86 1.15 -11.74
C GLY A 58 -3.46 -0.23 -11.43
N SER A 59 -4.79 -0.31 -11.27
CA SER A 59 -5.47 -1.54 -10.86
C SER A 59 -6.53 -2.03 -11.86
N ILE A 60 -6.51 -1.52 -13.10
CA ILE A 60 -7.44 -1.93 -14.16
C ILE A 60 -6.93 -3.22 -14.82
N SER A 61 -7.60 -4.34 -14.55
CA SER A 61 -7.28 -5.64 -15.18
C SER A 61 -7.54 -5.63 -16.70
N VAL A 62 -6.89 -6.54 -17.45
CA VAL A 62 -7.11 -6.68 -18.90
C VAL A 62 -8.59 -6.86 -19.23
N ALA A 63 -9.31 -7.64 -18.43
CA ALA A 63 -10.74 -7.84 -18.63
C ALA A 63 -11.55 -6.56 -18.42
N ASN A 64 -11.19 -5.77 -17.39
CA ASN A 64 -11.84 -4.50 -17.09
C ASN A 64 -11.43 -3.41 -18.08
N TYR A 65 -10.15 -3.37 -18.50
CA TYR A 65 -9.72 -2.47 -19.57
C TYR A 65 -10.56 -2.64 -20.84
N LYS A 66 -10.81 -3.87 -21.29
CA LYS A 66 -11.64 -4.14 -22.48
C LYS A 66 -13.09 -3.69 -22.29
N LYS A 67 -13.67 -3.88 -21.11
CA LYS A 67 -15.03 -3.39 -20.81
C LYS A 67 -15.08 -1.86 -20.84
N LEU A 68 -14.12 -1.19 -20.21
CA LEU A 68 -14.03 0.26 -20.16
C LEU A 68 -13.75 0.86 -21.55
N ALA A 69 -12.92 0.21 -22.36
CA ALA A 69 -12.68 0.59 -23.75
C ALA A 69 -13.99 0.54 -24.57
N ALA A 70 -14.78 -0.52 -24.41
CA ALA A 70 -16.09 -0.63 -25.07
C ALA A 70 -17.05 0.49 -24.64
N ILE A 71 -17.11 0.83 -23.34
CA ILE A 71 -17.90 1.94 -22.81
C ILE A 71 -17.43 3.27 -23.40
N SER A 72 -16.11 3.45 -23.54
CA SER A 72 -15.51 4.67 -24.10
C SER A 72 -15.53 4.72 -25.64
N GLY A 73 -16.07 3.69 -26.32
CA GLY A 73 -16.08 3.60 -27.78
C GLY A 73 -14.69 3.39 -28.39
N ILE A 74 -13.73 2.85 -27.65
CA ILE A 74 -12.36 2.59 -28.08
C ILE A 74 -12.26 1.15 -28.59
N GLU A 75 -11.78 0.98 -29.82
CA GLU A 75 -11.50 -0.34 -30.36
C GLU A 75 -10.18 -0.88 -29.81
N VAL A 76 -10.24 -2.09 -29.22
CA VAL A 76 -9.07 -2.79 -28.71
C VAL A 76 -8.64 -3.85 -29.71
N THR A 77 -7.50 -3.66 -30.33
CA THR A 77 -6.92 -4.58 -31.32
C THR A 77 -5.86 -5.50 -30.73
N GLN A 78 -5.33 -5.17 -29.55
CA GLN A 78 -4.30 -5.95 -28.85
C GLN A 78 -4.87 -7.24 -28.28
N SER A 79 -4.07 -8.29 -28.30
CA SER A 79 -4.32 -9.54 -27.57
C SER A 79 -4.24 -9.31 -26.07
N ASP A 80 -4.80 -10.26 -25.27
CA ASP A 80 -4.71 -10.19 -23.81
C ASP A 80 -3.27 -10.19 -23.30
N ALA A 81 -2.37 -10.91 -23.97
CA ALA A 81 -0.95 -10.93 -23.60
C ALA A 81 -0.26 -9.58 -23.88
N GLU A 82 -0.58 -8.92 -24.99
CA GLU A 82 -0.05 -7.59 -25.33
C GLU A 82 -0.57 -6.55 -24.34
N LEU A 83 -1.86 -6.59 -23.99
CA LEU A 83 -2.43 -5.71 -22.97
C LEU A 83 -1.80 -5.95 -21.59
N GLN A 84 -1.65 -7.22 -21.18
CA GLN A 84 -1.01 -7.56 -19.91
C GLN A 84 0.41 -6.99 -19.83
N ASN A 85 1.21 -7.16 -20.88
CA ASN A 85 2.57 -6.62 -20.96
C ASN A 85 2.62 -5.09 -20.95
N ALA A 86 1.61 -4.43 -21.52
CA ALA A 86 1.53 -2.96 -21.53
C ALA A 86 1.08 -2.38 -20.19
N LEU A 87 0.20 -3.08 -19.48
CA LEU A 87 -0.34 -2.68 -18.18
C LEU A 87 0.59 -3.02 -17.01
N GLN A 88 1.39 -4.07 -17.13
CA GLN A 88 2.27 -4.55 -16.08
C GLN A 88 3.69 -3.99 -16.24
N VAL A 89 4.33 -3.67 -15.12
CA VAL A 89 5.75 -3.30 -15.10
C VAL A 89 6.61 -4.51 -15.46
N PRO A 90 7.67 -4.34 -16.28
CA PRO A 90 8.57 -5.43 -16.61
C PRO A 90 9.48 -5.78 -15.41
N ASP A 91 9.97 -7.03 -15.36
CA ASP A 91 10.83 -7.50 -14.27
C ASP A 91 12.15 -6.73 -14.14
N ASP A 92 12.61 -6.13 -15.24
CA ASP A 92 13.82 -5.31 -15.31
C ASP A 92 13.58 -3.80 -15.17
N CYS A 93 12.40 -3.40 -14.68
CA CYS A 93 12.10 -2.01 -14.33
C CYS A 93 13.22 -1.43 -13.45
N LYS A 94 13.62 -0.19 -13.71
CA LYS A 94 14.82 0.41 -13.11
C LYS A 94 14.50 1.29 -11.90
N ASP A 95 13.40 2.01 -11.98
CA ASP A 95 13.02 3.00 -10.97
C ASP A 95 11.53 3.37 -11.05
N LEU A 96 11.11 4.26 -10.15
CA LEU A 96 9.74 4.78 -10.11
C LEU A 96 9.32 5.48 -11.40
N ASN A 97 10.22 6.16 -12.12
CA ASN A 97 9.83 6.89 -13.32
C ASN A 97 9.41 5.92 -14.44
N GLU A 98 10.16 4.83 -14.65
CA GLU A 98 9.80 3.78 -15.61
C GLU A 98 8.52 3.05 -15.17
N TYR A 99 8.32 2.85 -13.86
CA TYR A 99 7.09 2.30 -13.30
C TYR A 99 5.87 3.15 -13.65
N LEU A 100 5.97 4.48 -13.52
CA LEU A 100 4.88 5.42 -13.78
C LEU A 100 4.42 5.45 -15.26
N GLU A 101 5.24 4.99 -16.20
CA GLU A 101 4.84 4.89 -17.62
C GLU A 101 3.67 3.90 -17.85
N ARG A 102 3.44 2.98 -16.91
CA ARG A 102 2.35 1.99 -17.02
C ARG A 102 0.96 2.57 -16.82
N PHE A 103 0.85 3.80 -16.36
CA PHE A 103 -0.43 4.49 -16.17
C PHE A 103 -1.00 5.09 -17.46
N ASP A 104 -0.19 5.28 -18.50
CA ASP A 104 -0.63 5.91 -19.75
C ASP A 104 -1.75 5.12 -20.43
N LEU A 105 -1.64 3.80 -20.50
CA LEU A 105 -2.65 2.97 -21.16
C LEU A 105 -3.99 2.92 -20.42
N PRO A 106 -4.07 2.65 -19.10
CA PRO A 106 -5.32 2.71 -18.35
C PRO A 106 -6.03 4.07 -18.46
N LEU A 107 -5.28 5.15 -18.42
CA LEU A 107 -5.84 6.51 -18.54
C LEU A 107 -6.56 6.74 -19.86
N THR A 108 -6.22 6.03 -20.95
CA THR A 108 -6.93 6.18 -22.25
C THR A 108 -8.41 5.81 -22.17
N VAL A 109 -8.78 4.88 -21.34
CA VAL A 109 -10.16 4.37 -21.16
C VAL A 109 -10.91 5.00 -19.98
N LEU A 110 -10.27 5.91 -19.24
CA LEU A 110 -10.80 6.59 -18.06
C LEU A 110 -11.02 8.09 -18.32
N GLN A 111 -11.68 8.41 -19.45
CA GLN A 111 -11.85 9.80 -19.89
C GLN A 111 -13.33 10.21 -20.11
N THR A 112 -14.28 9.31 -19.80
CA THR A 112 -15.72 9.60 -19.86
C THR A 112 -16.37 9.35 -18.49
N PRO A 113 -17.46 10.07 -18.11
CA PRO A 113 -18.10 9.87 -16.82
C PRO A 113 -18.54 8.42 -16.61
N GLU A 114 -19.02 7.75 -17.65
CA GLU A 114 -19.52 6.38 -17.60
C GLU A 114 -18.39 5.38 -17.37
N SER A 115 -17.25 5.54 -18.04
CA SER A 115 -16.09 4.64 -17.86
C SER A 115 -15.41 4.86 -16.51
N ILE A 116 -15.35 6.10 -16.03
CA ILE A 116 -14.80 6.44 -14.71
C ILE A 116 -15.68 5.86 -13.61
N GLU A 117 -17.00 6.05 -13.68
CA GLU A 117 -17.95 5.45 -12.74
C GLU A 117 -17.81 3.93 -12.69
N GLU A 118 -17.87 3.29 -13.87
CA GLU A 118 -17.80 1.83 -13.97
C GLU A 118 -16.47 1.25 -13.54
N SER A 119 -15.35 1.97 -13.69
CA SER A 119 -14.04 1.51 -13.24
C SER A 119 -13.97 1.27 -11.73
N VAL A 120 -14.58 2.15 -10.94
CA VAL A 120 -14.65 2.00 -9.49
C VAL A 120 -15.50 0.77 -9.10
N VAL A 121 -16.64 0.57 -9.78
CA VAL A 121 -17.52 -0.59 -9.55
C VAL A 121 -16.80 -1.89 -9.87
N LEU A 122 -16.16 -1.96 -11.04
CA LEU A 122 -15.44 -3.16 -11.48
C LEU A 122 -14.27 -3.52 -10.56
N LEU A 123 -13.51 -2.51 -10.11
CA LEU A 123 -12.44 -2.73 -9.14
C LEU A 123 -12.99 -3.23 -7.81
N ALA A 124 -14.05 -2.62 -7.28
CA ALA A 124 -14.69 -3.05 -6.05
C ALA A 124 -15.27 -4.48 -6.12
N ASP A 125 -15.78 -4.88 -7.29
CA ASP A 125 -16.24 -6.26 -7.53
C ASP A 125 -15.08 -7.26 -7.52
N GLU A 126 -13.93 -6.94 -8.11
CA GLU A 126 -12.73 -7.77 -8.03
C GLU A 126 -12.21 -7.89 -6.58
N LEU A 127 -12.17 -6.77 -5.84
CA LEU A 127 -11.79 -6.76 -4.43
C LEU A 127 -12.70 -7.64 -3.58
N LYS A 128 -14.03 -7.57 -3.79
CA LYS A 128 -15.00 -8.42 -3.10
C LYS A 128 -14.76 -9.91 -3.37
N GLN A 129 -14.46 -10.29 -4.62
CA GLN A 129 -14.18 -11.67 -5.00
C GLN A 129 -12.90 -12.19 -4.32
N LEU A 130 -11.94 -11.31 -4.05
CA LEU A 130 -10.71 -11.59 -3.31
C LEU A 130 -10.89 -11.56 -1.78
N GLY A 131 -12.10 -11.31 -1.27
CA GLY A 131 -12.37 -11.30 0.17
C GLY A 131 -12.00 -10.00 0.89
N TYR A 132 -11.94 -8.89 0.17
CA TYR A 132 -11.78 -7.58 0.81
C TYR A 132 -13.09 -7.14 1.47
N ILE A 133 -12.96 -6.47 2.60
CA ILE A 133 -14.09 -5.95 3.37
C ILE A 133 -14.18 -4.41 3.36
N TYR A 134 -13.14 -3.73 2.86
CA TYR A 134 -13.03 -2.28 2.74
C TYR A 134 -11.86 -1.89 1.83
N ALA A 135 -11.98 -0.77 1.11
CA ALA A 135 -10.88 -0.18 0.35
C ALA A 135 -10.91 1.35 0.33
N GLU A 136 -9.73 1.96 0.24
CA GLU A 136 -9.54 3.37 -0.07
C GLU A 136 -8.89 3.47 -1.44
N ILE A 137 -9.68 3.83 -2.44
CA ILE A 137 -9.26 3.94 -3.84
C ILE A 137 -8.78 5.37 -4.09
N ARG A 138 -7.55 5.50 -4.55
CA ARG A 138 -6.95 6.80 -4.89
C ARG A 138 -6.75 6.97 -6.39
N TYR A 139 -6.85 8.20 -6.86
CA TYR A 139 -6.65 8.59 -8.26
C TYR A 139 -6.46 10.11 -8.36
N ALA A 140 -5.87 10.60 -9.46
CA ALA A 140 -5.67 12.02 -9.71
C ALA A 140 -6.77 12.56 -10.66
N PRO A 141 -7.78 13.32 -10.19
CA PRO A 141 -8.88 13.80 -11.04
C PRO A 141 -8.40 14.55 -12.26
N GLN A 142 -7.30 15.32 -12.13
CA GLN A 142 -6.69 16.10 -13.21
C GLN A 142 -6.19 15.25 -14.41
N LYS A 143 -5.96 13.93 -14.23
CA LYS A 143 -5.50 13.02 -15.28
C LYS A 143 -6.62 12.46 -16.17
N HIS A 144 -7.88 12.67 -15.80
CA HIS A 144 -9.06 12.14 -16.48
C HIS A 144 -9.81 13.19 -17.31
N ARG A 145 -9.11 14.24 -17.76
CA ARG A 145 -9.71 15.43 -18.42
C ARG A 145 -9.39 15.57 -19.92
N ASN A 146 -8.71 14.60 -20.52
CA ASN A 146 -8.24 14.69 -21.91
C ASN A 146 -9.38 14.79 -22.94
N GLN A 147 -10.60 14.40 -22.55
CA GLN A 147 -11.81 14.54 -23.38
C GLN A 147 -12.73 15.70 -22.94
N GLY A 148 -12.20 16.64 -22.16
CA GLY A 148 -12.87 17.88 -21.81
C GLY A 148 -13.67 17.88 -20.52
N LEU A 149 -13.57 16.82 -19.71
CA LEU A 149 -14.16 16.79 -18.36
C LEU A 149 -13.47 17.81 -17.46
N THR A 150 -14.23 18.36 -16.52
CA THR A 150 -13.72 19.08 -15.37
C THR A 150 -13.32 18.08 -14.27
N GLN A 151 -12.46 18.48 -13.32
CA GLN A 151 -12.17 17.62 -12.15
C GLN A 151 -13.44 17.30 -11.34
N ARG A 152 -14.38 18.23 -11.26
CA ARG A 152 -15.68 18.05 -10.62
C ARG A 152 -16.46 16.89 -11.22
N GLU A 153 -16.61 16.87 -12.54
CA GLU A 153 -17.34 15.80 -13.24
C GLU A 153 -16.67 14.43 -13.06
N VAL A 154 -15.34 14.40 -13.02
CA VAL A 154 -14.55 13.19 -12.72
C VAL A 154 -14.85 12.70 -11.28
N ILE A 155 -14.81 13.60 -10.30
CA ILE A 155 -15.09 13.26 -8.89
C ILE A 155 -16.52 12.78 -8.72
N GLU A 156 -17.49 13.45 -9.31
CA GLU A 156 -18.90 13.04 -9.26
C GLU A 156 -19.10 11.64 -9.87
N ALA A 157 -18.40 11.31 -10.96
CA ALA A 157 -18.45 9.99 -11.58
C ALA A 157 -17.89 8.91 -10.63
N THR A 158 -16.73 9.14 -10.01
CA THR A 158 -16.17 8.19 -9.05
C THR A 158 -17.02 8.04 -7.80
N ILE A 159 -17.64 9.12 -7.29
CA ILE A 159 -18.61 9.06 -6.18
C ILE A 159 -19.81 8.16 -6.53
N ARG A 160 -20.36 8.28 -7.75
CA ARG A 160 -21.43 7.37 -8.19
C ARG A 160 -20.97 5.92 -8.23
N GLY A 161 -19.74 5.66 -8.71
CA GLY A 161 -19.13 4.34 -8.70
C GLY A 161 -18.94 3.79 -7.28
N ALA A 162 -18.41 4.60 -6.36
CA ALA A 162 -18.22 4.23 -4.96
C ALA A 162 -19.54 3.87 -4.26
N LYS A 163 -20.62 4.64 -4.50
CA LYS A 163 -21.97 4.36 -3.98
C LYS A 163 -22.57 3.05 -4.51
N ARG A 164 -22.15 2.59 -5.70
CA ARG A 164 -22.59 1.33 -6.32
C ARG A 164 -21.70 0.15 -5.96
N SER A 165 -20.58 0.38 -5.32
CA SER A 165 -19.55 -0.62 -5.02
C SER A 165 -20.04 -1.75 -4.14
N ALA A 166 -19.59 -2.97 -4.40
CA ALA A 166 -19.99 -4.19 -3.71
C ALA A 166 -19.40 -4.34 -2.30
N ILE A 167 -18.43 -3.51 -1.94
CA ILE A 167 -17.85 -3.34 -0.59
C ILE A 167 -17.80 -1.85 -0.26
N PRO A 168 -17.71 -1.45 1.01
CA PRO A 168 -17.51 -0.06 1.37
C PRO A 168 -16.18 0.46 0.78
N VAL A 169 -16.28 1.54 -0.01
CA VAL A 169 -15.14 2.23 -0.64
C VAL A 169 -15.11 3.67 -0.14
N ARG A 170 -13.90 4.21 0.04
CA ARG A 170 -13.66 5.65 0.18
C ARG A 170 -12.69 6.10 -0.90
N LEU A 171 -12.85 7.35 -1.32
CA LEU A 171 -12.06 7.95 -2.38
C LEU A 171 -11.01 8.89 -1.79
N ILE A 172 -9.78 8.79 -2.27
CA ILE A 172 -8.69 9.72 -1.96
C ILE A 172 -8.30 10.43 -3.25
N LEU A 173 -8.34 11.76 -3.27
CA LEU A 173 -8.03 12.56 -4.44
C LEU A 173 -6.54 12.92 -4.44
N CYS A 174 -5.80 12.45 -5.45
CA CYS A 174 -4.36 12.72 -5.55
C CYS A 174 -4.09 14.10 -6.16
N CYS A 175 -3.38 14.93 -5.43
CA CYS A 175 -2.54 15.98 -6.01
C CYS A 175 -1.31 15.32 -6.65
N MET A 176 -0.83 15.88 -7.76
CA MET A 176 0.29 15.29 -8.50
C MET A 176 1.55 16.13 -8.33
N ARG A 177 2.67 15.46 -8.13
CA ARG A 177 3.99 16.08 -8.16
C ARG A 177 4.32 16.56 -9.57
N GLY A 178 4.75 17.81 -9.70
CA GLY A 178 5.06 18.47 -10.96
C GLY A 178 5.35 19.95 -10.75
N ASP A 179 5.85 20.64 -11.76
CA ASP A 179 6.22 22.07 -11.69
C ASP A 179 5.09 23.01 -12.15
N GLU A 180 4.19 22.55 -13.02
CA GLU A 180 3.22 23.41 -13.71
C GLU A 180 1.75 23.10 -13.34
N ASN A 181 1.52 22.22 -12.36
CA ASN A 181 0.18 21.72 -12.03
C ASN A 181 -0.34 22.21 -10.68
N HIS A 182 0.22 23.28 -10.14
CA HIS A 182 -0.16 23.82 -8.82
C HIS A 182 -1.63 24.25 -8.78
N GLU A 183 -2.14 24.95 -9.79
CA GLU A 183 -3.53 25.39 -9.84
C GLU A 183 -4.49 24.18 -9.91
N GLU A 184 -4.15 23.15 -10.70
CA GLU A 184 -4.94 21.92 -10.78
C GLU A 184 -4.92 21.13 -9.45
N ASN A 185 -3.79 21.09 -8.77
CA ASN A 185 -3.69 20.51 -7.43
C ASN A 185 -4.53 21.29 -6.41
N MET A 186 -4.50 22.61 -6.45
CA MET A 186 -5.33 23.43 -5.55
C MET A 186 -6.82 23.23 -5.82
N GLU A 187 -7.25 23.12 -7.10
CA GLU A 187 -8.62 22.74 -7.47
C GLU A 187 -8.99 21.38 -6.88
N THR A 188 -8.08 20.38 -6.92
CA THR A 188 -8.28 19.06 -6.30
C THR A 188 -8.54 19.18 -4.80
N VAL A 189 -7.75 20.02 -4.09
CA VAL A 189 -7.92 20.25 -2.65
C VAL A 189 -9.27 20.91 -2.33
N GLU A 190 -9.66 21.94 -3.10
CA GLU A 190 -10.95 22.65 -2.92
C GLU A 190 -12.13 21.68 -3.12
N LEU A 191 -12.09 20.89 -4.20
CA LEU A 191 -13.13 19.89 -4.48
C LEU A 191 -13.17 18.78 -3.42
N ALA A 192 -12.01 18.35 -2.91
CA ALA A 192 -11.98 17.40 -1.79
C ALA A 192 -12.70 17.96 -0.56
N GLY A 193 -12.55 19.25 -0.28
CA GLY A 193 -13.29 19.93 0.80
C GLY A 193 -14.80 19.98 0.54
N GLU A 194 -15.19 20.23 -0.69
CA GLU A 194 -16.62 20.32 -1.07
C GLU A 194 -17.33 18.96 -0.97
N TYR A 195 -16.67 17.87 -1.40
CA TYR A 195 -17.22 16.51 -1.41
C TYR A 195 -16.85 15.69 -0.18
N LEU A 196 -16.20 16.29 0.83
CA LEU A 196 -15.81 15.58 2.04
C LEU A 196 -17.01 14.95 2.72
N GLY A 197 -16.96 13.63 2.92
CA GLY A 197 -18.06 12.84 3.50
C GLY A 197 -19.07 12.32 2.48
N ASP A 198 -19.04 12.77 1.24
CA ASP A 198 -19.78 12.15 0.12
C ASP A 198 -18.86 11.19 -0.65
N GLU A 199 -18.44 10.10 0.02
CA GLU A 199 -17.45 9.08 -0.36
C GLU A 199 -16.01 9.60 -0.49
N VAL A 200 -15.76 10.88 -0.76
CA VAL A 200 -14.43 11.50 -0.67
C VAL A 200 -14.03 11.62 0.80
N ALA A 201 -12.87 11.08 1.14
CA ALA A 201 -12.42 10.98 2.52
C ALA A 201 -11.09 11.73 2.79
N ALA A 202 -10.26 11.92 1.78
CA ALA A 202 -8.93 12.52 1.96
C ALA A 202 -8.35 13.01 0.63
N ILE A 203 -7.20 13.69 0.72
CA ILE A 203 -6.29 13.91 -0.39
C ILE A 203 -4.98 13.16 -0.18
N ASP A 204 -4.19 13.05 -1.27
CA ASP A 204 -2.84 12.50 -1.27
C ASP A 204 -1.92 13.38 -2.15
N LEU A 205 -0.61 13.19 -2.05
CA LEU A 205 0.39 13.73 -2.98
C LEU A 205 1.16 12.56 -3.60
N ALA A 206 0.94 12.31 -4.88
CA ALA A 206 1.51 11.18 -5.62
C ALA A 206 2.40 11.62 -6.79
N GLY A 207 3.16 10.69 -7.38
CA GLY A 207 4.01 10.91 -8.54
C GLY A 207 5.51 10.90 -8.21
N ALA A 208 6.35 11.47 -9.09
CA ALA A 208 7.80 11.37 -9.06
C ALA A 208 8.44 12.08 -7.85
N GLU A 209 8.50 11.38 -6.70
CA GLU A 209 8.94 11.93 -5.41
C GLU A 209 10.34 12.53 -5.46
N ALA A 210 11.30 11.80 -6.04
CA ALA A 210 12.70 12.25 -6.09
C ALA A 210 12.92 13.50 -6.97
N LEU A 211 12.04 13.74 -7.95
CA LEU A 211 12.12 14.91 -8.83
C LEU A 211 11.43 16.14 -8.21
N TYR A 212 10.35 15.93 -7.48
CA TYR A 212 9.50 16.99 -6.94
C TYR A 212 9.29 16.78 -5.44
N PRO A 213 10.19 17.30 -4.60
CA PRO A 213 10.19 17.04 -3.16
C PRO A 213 8.97 17.62 -2.44
N THR A 214 8.54 16.95 -1.37
CA THR A 214 7.35 17.28 -0.58
C THR A 214 7.27 18.75 -0.11
N PRO A 215 8.37 19.44 0.28
CA PRO A 215 8.29 20.84 0.69
C PRO A 215 7.70 21.79 -0.35
N ASN A 216 7.77 21.45 -1.65
CA ASN A 216 7.22 22.30 -2.73
C ASN A 216 5.68 22.32 -2.74
N PHE A 217 5.01 21.45 -1.97
CA PHE A 217 3.56 21.26 -1.97
C PHE A 217 2.93 21.55 -0.58
N THR A 218 3.66 22.18 0.32
CA THR A 218 3.23 22.41 1.71
C THR A 218 1.94 23.24 1.80
N ASP A 219 1.73 24.17 0.92
CA ASP A 219 0.56 25.05 0.86
C ASP A 219 -0.74 24.30 0.53
N LEU A 220 -0.68 23.23 -0.27
CA LEU A 220 -1.82 22.36 -0.54
C LEU A 220 -2.33 21.71 0.76
N PHE A 221 -1.41 21.25 1.63
CA PHE A 221 -1.77 20.63 2.92
C PHE A 221 -2.22 21.67 3.95
N GLN A 222 -1.65 22.88 3.94
CA GLN A 222 -2.17 23.98 4.74
C GLN A 222 -3.62 24.34 4.35
N ARG A 223 -3.91 24.29 3.04
CA ARG A 223 -5.25 24.52 2.55
C ARG A 223 -6.20 23.38 2.95
N ALA A 224 -5.76 22.11 2.79
CA ALA A 224 -6.52 20.95 3.23
C ALA A 224 -6.86 21.01 4.73
N GLN A 225 -5.89 21.38 5.58
CA GLN A 225 -6.12 21.59 7.01
C GLN A 225 -7.18 22.68 7.27
N THR A 226 -7.13 23.79 6.53
CA THR A 226 -8.11 24.89 6.66
C THR A 226 -9.53 24.41 6.32
N LEU A 227 -9.66 23.51 5.34
CA LEU A 227 -10.93 22.91 4.91
C LEU A 227 -11.34 21.72 5.78
N GLY A 228 -10.49 21.26 6.69
CA GLY A 228 -10.72 20.07 7.51
C GLY A 228 -10.62 18.76 6.73
N VAL A 229 -9.97 18.77 5.56
CA VAL A 229 -9.76 17.57 4.71
C VAL A 229 -8.60 16.76 5.26
N PRO A 230 -8.81 15.47 5.62
CA PRO A 230 -7.72 14.57 5.97
C PRO A 230 -6.78 14.32 4.79
N PHE A 231 -5.57 13.85 5.08
CA PHE A 231 -4.62 13.53 4.01
C PHE A 231 -3.61 12.46 4.41
N THR A 232 -3.14 11.75 3.41
CA THR A 232 -1.92 10.95 3.39
C THR A 232 -0.92 11.60 2.43
N ILE A 233 0.34 11.20 2.46
CA ILE A 233 1.37 11.75 1.57
C ILE A 233 2.33 10.63 1.19
N HIS A 234 2.50 10.34 -0.11
CA HIS A 234 3.61 9.50 -0.57
C HIS A 234 4.93 10.17 -0.16
N ALA A 235 5.69 9.52 0.69
CA ALA A 235 6.99 10.01 1.15
C ALA A 235 7.86 8.87 1.64
N GLY A 236 9.18 8.95 1.37
CA GLY A 236 10.13 7.91 1.75
C GLY A 236 9.97 6.62 0.94
N GLU A 237 9.59 6.77 -0.31
CA GLU A 237 9.65 5.75 -1.36
C GLU A 237 10.92 5.98 -2.21
N ALA A 238 10.85 6.87 -3.20
CA ALA A 238 11.99 7.17 -4.06
C ALA A 238 12.97 8.17 -3.42
N ASP A 239 12.52 9.00 -2.46
CA ASP A 239 13.36 9.90 -1.66
C ASP A 239 13.57 9.31 -0.24
N GLY A 240 14.48 9.89 0.52
CA GLY A 240 14.92 9.39 1.82
C GLY A 240 14.04 9.82 3.02
N PRO A 241 14.57 9.62 4.26
CA PRO A 241 13.89 10.00 5.50
C PRO A 241 13.46 11.48 5.57
N GLU A 242 14.17 12.37 4.90
CA GLU A 242 13.85 13.80 4.89
C GLU A 242 12.50 14.11 4.23
N SER A 243 12.11 13.32 3.21
CA SER A 243 10.78 13.42 2.60
C SER A 243 9.67 13.05 3.60
N VAL A 244 9.89 12.00 4.40
CA VAL A 244 8.96 11.61 5.48
C VAL A 244 8.87 12.69 6.55
N LYS A 245 10.01 13.27 6.96
CA LYS A 245 10.02 14.40 7.92
C LYS A 245 9.25 15.60 7.40
N ALA A 246 9.40 15.91 6.10
CA ALA A 246 8.66 16.98 5.45
C ALA A 246 7.14 16.70 5.43
N ALA A 247 6.74 15.47 5.13
CA ALA A 247 5.34 15.06 5.19
C ALA A 247 4.77 15.17 6.62
N LEU A 248 5.51 14.74 7.64
CA LEU A 248 5.12 14.92 9.04
C LEU A 248 5.01 16.40 9.45
N ALA A 249 5.84 17.27 8.89
CA ALA A 249 5.75 18.72 9.13
C ALA A 249 4.45 19.31 8.56
N CYS A 250 3.86 18.70 7.54
CA CYS A 250 2.52 19.05 7.04
C CYS A 250 1.39 18.56 7.98
N GLY A 251 1.70 17.75 9.01
CA GLY A 251 0.73 17.31 10.03
C GLY A 251 -0.03 16.01 9.68
N THR A 252 0.39 15.26 8.66
CA THR A 252 -0.23 13.97 8.35
C THR A 252 -0.02 12.95 9.46
N LYS A 253 -0.96 12.00 9.58
CA LYS A 253 -0.86 10.81 10.44
C LYS A 253 -0.69 9.53 9.66
N ARG A 254 -0.69 9.62 8.33
CA ARG A 254 -0.47 8.51 7.40
C ARG A 254 0.57 8.89 6.36
N ILE A 255 1.47 7.97 6.06
CA ILE A 255 2.54 8.14 5.07
C ILE A 255 2.40 7.02 4.04
N GLY A 256 2.22 7.39 2.77
CA GLY A 256 2.30 6.45 1.66
C GLY A 256 3.73 5.91 1.58
N HIS A 257 3.88 4.58 1.54
CA HIS A 257 5.13 3.85 1.66
C HIS A 257 5.87 4.09 2.98
N GLY A 258 6.66 5.14 3.09
CA GLY A 258 7.44 5.47 4.28
C GLY A 258 8.61 4.52 4.57
N VAL A 259 8.90 3.58 3.67
CA VAL A 259 9.78 2.44 3.92
C VAL A 259 11.25 2.81 4.10
N ARG A 260 11.67 3.97 3.60
CA ARG A 260 13.03 4.48 3.79
C ARG A 260 13.23 5.20 5.13
N SER A 261 12.17 5.33 5.95
CA SER A 261 12.31 5.80 7.34
C SER A 261 13.28 4.93 8.15
N LYS A 262 13.48 3.65 7.78
CA LYS A 262 14.45 2.75 8.42
C LYS A 262 15.90 3.27 8.39
N GLU A 263 16.20 4.19 7.50
CA GLU A 263 17.53 4.78 7.34
C GLU A 263 17.84 5.81 8.45
N ASP A 264 16.82 6.21 9.26
CA ASP A 264 16.93 7.16 10.37
C ASP A 264 16.21 6.62 11.61
N SER A 265 16.98 6.14 12.59
CA SER A 265 16.44 5.54 13.81
C SER A 265 15.65 6.52 14.70
N ASP A 266 16.00 7.80 14.69
CA ASP A 266 15.26 8.82 15.45
C ASP A 266 13.91 9.11 14.80
N LEU A 267 13.85 9.07 13.46
CA LEU A 267 12.59 9.16 12.73
C LEU A 267 11.70 7.94 13.04
N VAL A 268 12.25 6.73 13.02
CA VAL A 268 11.48 5.51 13.35
C VAL A 268 10.89 5.58 14.75
N LYS A 269 11.69 6.02 15.73
CA LYS A 269 11.21 6.23 17.10
C LYS A 269 10.07 7.27 17.14
N ARG A 270 10.22 8.38 16.44
CA ARG A 270 9.19 9.42 16.33
C ARG A 270 7.89 8.87 15.72
N LEU A 271 7.98 8.07 14.64
CA LEU A 271 6.81 7.44 14.01
C LEU A 271 6.03 6.58 15.01
N ALA A 272 6.73 5.78 15.82
CA ALA A 272 6.12 4.95 16.85
C ALA A 272 5.48 5.80 17.97
N GLU A 273 6.20 6.78 18.51
CA GLU A 273 5.73 7.64 19.60
C GLU A 273 4.53 8.51 19.22
N GLU A 274 4.49 9.01 17.97
CA GLU A 274 3.40 9.84 17.47
C GLU A 274 2.23 9.02 16.88
N GLY A 275 2.35 7.68 16.84
CA GLY A 275 1.33 6.78 16.29
C GLY A 275 1.09 7.00 14.78
N ILE A 276 2.15 7.31 14.04
CA ILE A 276 2.09 7.48 12.58
C ILE A 276 1.96 6.11 11.93
N THR A 277 1.11 6.01 10.91
CA THR A 277 0.93 4.77 10.14
C THR A 277 1.64 4.87 8.79
N LEU A 278 2.42 3.83 8.46
CA LEU A 278 3.03 3.65 7.14
C LEU A 278 2.16 2.74 6.28
N GLU A 279 1.83 3.19 5.07
CA GLU A 279 1.08 2.41 4.07
C GLU A 279 2.06 1.59 3.21
N CYS A 280 2.53 0.47 3.74
CA CYS A 280 3.56 -0.36 3.13
C CYS A 280 3.05 -1.09 1.87
N CYS A 281 3.83 -1.03 0.77
CA CYS A 281 3.53 -1.64 -0.52
C CYS A 281 4.73 -2.50 -0.98
N PRO A 282 4.91 -3.72 -0.44
CA PRO A 282 6.14 -4.48 -0.61
C PRO A 282 6.52 -4.75 -2.07
N LYS A 283 5.57 -5.21 -2.90
CA LYS A 283 5.88 -5.56 -4.30
C LYS A 283 6.24 -4.32 -5.13
N SER A 284 5.50 -3.22 -4.96
CA SER A 284 5.81 -1.95 -5.63
C SER A 284 7.23 -1.49 -5.29
N ASN A 285 7.62 -1.55 -4.01
CA ASN A 285 8.95 -1.15 -3.57
C ASN A 285 10.07 -2.07 -4.09
N LEU A 286 9.77 -3.33 -4.41
CA LEU A 286 10.69 -4.22 -5.14
C LEU A 286 10.76 -3.86 -6.62
N ASP A 287 9.62 -3.53 -7.25
CA ASP A 287 9.56 -3.15 -8.67
C ASP A 287 10.28 -1.84 -8.93
N THR A 288 10.11 -0.85 -8.06
CA THR A 288 10.79 0.45 -8.11
C THR A 288 12.25 0.40 -7.61
N LYS A 289 12.76 -0.80 -7.27
CA LYS A 289 14.16 -1.07 -6.84
C LYS A 289 14.59 -0.36 -5.55
N ILE A 290 13.63 -0.05 -4.67
CA ILE A 290 13.94 0.45 -3.33
C ILE A 290 14.61 -0.65 -2.49
N PHE A 291 14.19 -1.90 -2.70
CA PHE A 291 14.82 -3.11 -2.16
C PHE A 291 15.13 -4.08 -3.29
N ALA A 292 16.26 -4.78 -3.18
CA ALA A 292 16.60 -5.82 -4.14
C ALA A 292 15.83 -7.12 -3.85
N TYR A 293 15.62 -7.42 -2.58
CA TYR A 293 14.98 -8.64 -2.10
C TYR A 293 13.99 -8.34 -0.99
N ILE A 294 12.95 -9.19 -0.86
CA ILE A 294 11.89 -9.03 0.15
C ILE A 294 12.44 -9.17 1.58
N GLU A 295 13.52 -9.92 1.78
CA GLU A 295 14.18 -10.10 3.08
C GLU A 295 14.78 -8.78 3.62
N GLU A 296 15.06 -7.81 2.75
CA GLU A 296 15.52 -6.47 3.13
C GLU A 296 14.39 -5.53 3.55
N TYR A 297 13.13 -5.91 3.26
CA TYR A 297 11.96 -5.10 3.55
C TYR A 297 11.78 -4.94 5.06
N PRO A 298 11.54 -3.73 5.59
CA PRO A 298 11.59 -3.47 7.03
C PRO A 298 10.32 -3.87 7.79
N PHE A 299 9.58 -4.89 7.33
CA PHE A 299 8.31 -5.32 7.91
C PHE A 299 8.42 -5.60 9.40
N ARG A 300 9.25 -6.60 9.79
CA ARG A 300 9.39 -7.01 11.19
C ARG A 300 10.08 -5.94 12.02
N TYR A 301 11.07 -5.26 11.45
CA TYR A 301 11.74 -4.16 12.12
C TYR A 301 10.75 -3.08 12.58
N TYR A 302 9.83 -2.65 11.72
CA TYR A 302 8.83 -1.64 12.11
C TYR A 302 7.88 -2.15 13.19
N LEU A 303 7.41 -3.40 13.10
CA LEU A 303 6.55 -3.98 14.16
C LEU A 303 7.28 -4.04 15.50
N GLU A 304 8.55 -4.45 15.53
CA GLU A 304 9.38 -4.51 16.73
C GLU A 304 9.66 -3.12 17.33
N GLN A 305 9.76 -2.09 16.49
CA GLN A 305 9.90 -0.70 16.95
C GLN A 305 8.55 -0.06 17.36
N GLY A 306 7.43 -0.76 17.24
CA GLY A 306 6.10 -0.26 17.55
C GLY A 306 5.52 0.71 16.52
N VAL A 307 6.09 0.78 15.32
CA VAL A 307 5.54 1.57 14.22
C VAL A 307 4.30 0.90 13.67
N HIS A 308 3.22 1.65 13.51
CA HIS A 308 2.02 1.15 12.86
C HIS A 308 2.27 1.00 11.35
N ILE A 309 2.10 -0.20 10.83
CA ILE A 309 2.17 -0.46 9.39
C ILE A 309 0.87 -1.07 8.90
N THR A 310 0.53 -0.82 7.66
CA THR A 310 -0.50 -1.52 6.88
C THR A 310 0.13 -2.15 5.66
N ILE A 311 -0.48 -3.20 5.11
CA ILE A 311 -0.02 -3.85 3.89
C ILE A 311 -1.04 -3.58 2.79
N ASN A 312 -0.55 -3.07 1.66
CA ASN A 312 -1.37 -2.55 0.57
C ASN A 312 -0.82 -3.00 -0.78
N SER A 313 -1.66 -2.91 -1.81
CA SER A 313 -1.33 -3.35 -3.16
C SER A 313 -0.63 -2.27 -3.98
N ASP A 314 -0.83 -1.00 -3.66
CA ASP A 314 -0.46 0.15 -4.48
C ASP A 314 -1.15 0.08 -5.86
N ASN A 315 -0.64 -0.74 -6.76
CA ASN A 315 -1.12 -0.91 -8.12
C ASN A 315 -1.27 -2.40 -8.45
N MET A 316 -2.48 -2.93 -8.30
CA MET A 316 -2.72 -4.39 -8.41
C MET A 316 -2.28 -4.97 -9.76
N VAL A 317 -2.49 -4.24 -10.84
CA VAL A 317 -2.17 -4.73 -12.19
C VAL A 317 -0.75 -4.36 -12.59
N VAL A 318 -0.31 -3.16 -12.34
CA VAL A 318 1.06 -2.73 -12.66
C VAL A 318 2.08 -3.62 -11.95
N SER A 319 1.91 -3.87 -10.66
CA SER A 319 2.80 -4.75 -9.87
C SER A 319 2.37 -6.22 -9.87
N ASN A 320 1.31 -6.60 -10.57
CA ASN A 320 0.77 -7.96 -10.57
C ASN A 320 0.64 -8.55 -9.15
N THR A 321 -0.01 -7.82 -8.27
CA THR A 321 -0.14 -8.17 -6.85
C THR A 321 -1.54 -7.88 -6.30
N ASN A 322 -1.78 -8.21 -5.05
CA ASN A 322 -2.91 -7.83 -4.22
C ASN A 322 -2.52 -8.07 -2.75
N VAL A 323 -3.28 -7.58 -1.79
CA VAL A 323 -2.93 -7.68 -0.36
C VAL A 323 -2.69 -9.14 0.08
N ILE A 324 -3.41 -10.12 -0.48
CA ILE A 324 -3.19 -11.54 -0.16
C ILE A 324 -1.78 -11.97 -0.59
N ARG A 325 -1.40 -11.64 -1.84
CA ARG A 325 -0.07 -11.94 -2.37
C ARG A 325 1.04 -11.19 -1.63
N GLU A 326 0.75 -9.99 -1.17
CA GLU A 326 1.70 -9.23 -0.34
C GLU A 326 1.94 -9.93 1.01
N PHE A 327 0.88 -10.38 1.70
CA PHE A 327 1.04 -11.17 2.92
C PHE A 327 1.75 -12.51 2.67
N GLN A 328 1.43 -13.22 1.58
CA GLN A 328 2.11 -14.48 1.21
C GLN A 328 3.59 -14.23 0.92
N ARG A 329 3.94 -13.13 0.23
CA ARG A 329 5.33 -12.73 -0.02
C ARG A 329 6.09 -12.46 1.28
N LEU A 330 5.48 -11.71 2.20
CA LEU A 330 6.05 -11.46 3.52
C LEU A 330 6.14 -12.75 4.35
N ASN A 331 5.12 -13.64 4.25
CA ASN A 331 5.12 -14.91 4.96
C ASN A 331 6.27 -15.82 4.49
N ALA A 332 6.52 -15.89 3.19
CA ALA A 332 7.65 -16.65 2.63
C ALA A 332 9.01 -16.17 3.15
N ALA A 333 9.19 -14.84 3.33
CA ALA A 333 10.45 -14.27 3.81
C ALA A 333 10.57 -14.30 5.34
N PHE A 334 9.49 -14.03 6.06
CA PHE A 334 9.54 -13.74 7.50
C PHE A 334 8.82 -14.78 8.37
N GLN A 335 8.09 -15.75 7.83
CA GLN A 335 7.29 -16.73 8.59
C GLN A 335 6.36 -16.02 9.58
N LEU A 336 5.32 -15.40 9.05
CA LEU A 336 4.41 -14.57 9.82
C LEU A 336 3.61 -15.38 10.85
N THR A 337 3.35 -14.77 11.98
CA THR A 337 2.43 -15.28 12.98
C THR A 337 1.01 -14.74 12.74
N LYS A 338 0.00 -15.46 13.20
CA LYS A 338 -1.40 -15.00 13.17
C LYS A 338 -1.58 -13.66 13.88
N GLU A 339 -0.85 -13.44 14.96
CA GLU A 339 -0.87 -12.21 15.73
C GLU A 339 -0.28 -11.02 14.95
N GLU A 340 0.83 -11.21 14.23
CA GLU A 340 1.41 -10.17 13.36
C GLU A 340 0.42 -9.79 12.25
N VAL A 341 -0.20 -10.77 11.59
CA VAL A 341 -1.21 -10.52 10.54
C VAL A 341 -2.43 -9.80 11.12
N LYS A 342 -2.94 -10.25 12.27
CA LYS A 342 -4.04 -9.60 12.99
C LYS A 342 -3.72 -8.16 13.33
N THR A 343 -2.53 -7.91 13.89
CA THR A 343 -2.06 -6.57 14.25
C THR A 343 -2.05 -5.64 13.04
N VAL A 344 -1.50 -6.09 11.90
CA VAL A 344 -1.44 -5.29 10.66
C VAL A 344 -2.84 -5.00 10.12
N LEU A 345 -3.74 -5.99 10.11
CA LEU A 345 -5.13 -5.77 9.67
C LEU A 345 -5.88 -4.81 10.60
N GLN A 346 -5.69 -4.92 11.92
CA GLN A 346 -6.28 -3.98 12.88
C GLN A 346 -5.68 -2.56 12.73
N ASN A 347 -4.38 -2.44 12.42
CA ASN A 347 -3.77 -1.14 12.08
C ASN A 347 -4.43 -0.54 10.85
N SER A 348 -4.74 -1.36 9.80
CA SER A 348 -5.46 -0.88 8.63
C SER A 348 -6.83 -0.30 8.99
N VAL A 349 -7.57 -0.96 9.89
CA VAL A 349 -8.86 -0.41 10.37
C VAL A 349 -8.65 0.92 11.10
N ARG A 350 -7.73 0.97 12.06
CA ARG A 350 -7.50 2.17 12.88
C ARG A 350 -7.06 3.36 12.04
N ALA A 351 -6.18 3.12 11.06
CA ALA A 351 -5.65 4.14 10.18
C ALA A 351 -6.61 4.59 9.07
N SER A 352 -7.64 3.78 8.75
CA SER A 352 -8.58 4.08 7.66
C SER A 352 -9.35 5.38 7.89
N PHE A 353 -9.79 6.00 6.80
CA PHE A 353 -10.72 7.13 6.81
C PHE A 353 -12.20 6.70 6.92
N ALA A 354 -12.45 5.44 7.31
CA ALA A 354 -13.78 4.94 7.60
C ALA A 354 -14.39 5.64 8.82
N SER A 355 -15.74 5.70 8.87
CA SER A 355 -16.44 6.17 10.07
C SER A 355 -16.17 5.24 11.26
N GLU A 356 -16.25 5.76 12.48
CA GLU A 356 -16.02 4.95 13.70
C GLU A 356 -16.98 3.75 13.81
N THR A 357 -18.24 3.90 13.35
CA THR A 357 -19.19 2.79 13.28
C THR A 357 -18.72 1.70 12.31
N LEU A 358 -18.20 2.08 11.14
CA LEU A 358 -17.66 1.12 10.18
C LEU A 358 -16.38 0.47 10.71
N LYS A 359 -15.46 1.24 11.33
CA LYS A 359 -14.25 0.70 11.97
C LYS A 359 -14.59 -0.37 13.00
N ALA A 360 -15.58 -0.14 13.87
CA ALA A 360 -16.01 -1.14 14.85
C ALA A 360 -16.48 -2.45 14.17
N THR A 361 -17.24 -2.34 13.07
CA THR A 361 -17.69 -3.51 12.29
C THR A 361 -16.51 -4.25 11.63
N LEU A 362 -15.54 -3.50 11.09
CA LEU A 362 -14.36 -4.09 10.44
C LEU A 362 -13.46 -4.80 11.46
N LEU A 363 -13.24 -4.21 12.64
CA LEU A 363 -12.50 -4.85 13.74
C LEU A 363 -13.16 -6.17 14.16
N GLN A 364 -14.49 -6.17 14.35
CA GLN A 364 -15.21 -7.40 14.69
C GLN A 364 -14.99 -8.50 13.65
N LYS A 365 -15.07 -8.18 12.35
CA LYS A 365 -14.83 -9.16 11.28
C LYS A 365 -13.41 -9.74 11.32
N ILE A 366 -12.39 -8.93 11.64
CA ILE A 366 -11.02 -9.39 11.78
C ILE A 366 -10.90 -10.31 13.01
N ASP A 367 -11.47 -9.93 14.15
CA ASP A 367 -11.43 -10.74 15.37
C ASP A 367 -12.16 -12.09 15.23
N GLU A 368 -13.22 -12.16 14.41
CA GLU A 368 -13.92 -13.40 14.08
C GLU A 368 -13.07 -14.35 13.21
N ARG A 369 -12.18 -13.81 12.37
CA ARG A 369 -11.32 -14.59 11.46
C ARG A 369 -9.98 -14.96 12.08
N LEU A 370 -9.48 -14.12 12.98
CA LEU A 370 -8.25 -14.30 13.73
C LEU A 370 -8.54 -14.11 15.22
N PRO A 371 -9.13 -15.13 15.87
CA PRO A 371 -9.56 -15.09 17.27
C PRO A 371 -8.41 -14.93 18.26
#